data_7bbc6e32e4a1282d917282bc47cfc9e0
#
_entry.id   7bbc6e32e4a1282d917282bc47cfc9e0
#
_cell.length_a   1.000
_cell.length_b   1.000
_cell.length_c   1.000
_cell.angle_alpha   90.00
_cell.angle_beta   90.00
_cell.angle_gamma   90.00
#
_symmetry.space_group_name_H-M   'P 1'
#
loop_
_entity.id
_entity.type
_entity.pdbx_description
1 polymer ?
#
loop_
_entity_poly.entity_id
_entity_poly.type
_entity_poly.pdbx_seq_one_letter_code
_entity_poly.pdbx_strand_id
1 'polypeptide(L)'
;FEFFSHKLPISRLQRDLSDSTVERALGTAFGHSYLAYTSLLQGLGKMEINKNKIIDDLQAHPEVIAEAIQTILRREGAELPYEKLKALTRGKTVTMEDFEKFINGLSVSPKVKKELKKITPSSYTGIASKIAVL
;
A
#
# COMPACT_ATOMS: atom_id res chain seq x y z
N PHE A 1 -13.60 21.46 15.54
CA PHE A 1 -12.84 22.54 14.87
C PHE A 1 -13.57 23.11 13.67
N GLU A 2 -14.17 22.28 12.83
CA GLU A 2 -14.98 22.74 11.68
C GLU A 2 -16.07 23.73 12.11
N PHE A 3 -16.81 23.40 13.16
CA PHE A 3 -17.82 24.32 13.71
C PHE A 3 -17.22 25.67 14.14
N PHE A 4 -16.07 25.69 14.81
CA PHE A 4 -15.40 26.92 15.20
C PHE A 4 -14.96 27.76 14.01
N SER A 5 -14.41 27.12 12.98
CA SER A 5 -13.94 27.79 11.76
C SER A 5 -15.06 28.43 10.95
N HIS A 6 -16.28 27.88 11.03
CA HIS A 6 -17.46 28.48 10.39
C HIS A 6 -18.16 29.51 11.25
N LYS A 7 -18.25 29.26 12.56
CA LYS A 7 -19.05 30.10 13.45
C LYS A 7 -18.33 31.39 13.86
N LEU A 8 -17.07 31.31 14.28
CA LEU A 8 -16.34 32.44 14.86
C LEU A 8 -15.97 33.57 13.87
N PRO A 9 -15.70 33.30 12.56
CA PRO A 9 -15.42 34.36 11.61
C PRO A 9 -16.64 35.20 11.21
N ILE A 10 -17.86 34.74 11.53
CA ILE A 10 -19.08 35.45 11.15
C ILE A 10 -19.19 36.69 12.04
N SER A 11 -18.87 37.89 11.50
CA SER A 11 -19.04 39.16 12.19
C SER A 11 -20.46 39.67 11.97
N ARG A 12 -21.04 40.19 13.08
CA ARG A 12 -22.30 40.95 13.07
C ARG A 12 -22.01 42.36 13.53
N LEU A 13 -22.78 43.34 13.07
CA LEU A 13 -22.70 44.72 13.52
C LEU A 13 -22.97 44.88 15.02
N GLN A 14 -23.69 43.94 15.61
CA GLN A 14 -23.93 43.80 17.03
C GLN A 14 -23.21 42.59 17.60
N ARG A 15 -22.88 42.63 18.87
CA ARG A 15 -22.28 41.51 19.62
C ARG A 15 -23.14 40.24 19.48
N ASP A 16 -22.55 39.15 19.01
CA ASP A 16 -23.17 37.83 19.08
C ASP A 16 -22.92 37.20 20.46
N LEU A 17 -23.98 37.11 21.27
CA LEU A 17 -23.90 36.57 22.62
C LEU A 17 -23.53 35.07 22.64
N SER A 18 -23.72 34.35 21.51
CA SER A 18 -23.34 32.94 21.40
C SER A 18 -21.85 32.73 21.23
N ASP A 19 -21.09 33.69 20.73
CA ASP A 19 -19.64 33.56 20.49
C ASP A 19 -18.86 33.27 21.77
N SER A 20 -19.17 33.95 22.85
CA SER A 20 -18.50 33.70 24.14
C SER A 20 -18.74 32.30 24.70
N THR A 21 -19.86 31.69 24.38
CA THR A 21 -20.15 30.29 24.72
C THR A 21 -19.35 29.34 23.86
N VAL A 22 -19.25 29.61 22.56
CA VAL A 22 -18.44 28.82 21.59
C VAL A 22 -16.96 28.91 21.95
N GLU A 23 -16.44 30.09 22.22
CA GLU A 23 -15.04 30.31 22.62
C GLU A 23 -14.64 29.52 23.86
N ARG A 24 -15.53 29.42 24.86
CA ARG A 24 -15.29 28.59 26.06
C ARG A 24 -15.09 27.13 25.77
N ALA A 25 -15.63 26.62 24.65
CA ALA A 25 -15.48 25.25 24.25
C ALA A 25 -14.16 24.96 23.48
N LEU A 26 -13.40 25.99 23.07
CA LEU A 26 -12.13 25.83 22.37
C LEU A 26 -11.13 24.98 23.16
N GLY A 27 -10.97 25.28 24.46
CA GLY A 27 -10.05 24.50 25.31
C GLY A 27 -10.40 23.04 25.42
N THR A 28 -11.70 22.70 25.44
CA THR A 28 -12.17 21.32 25.42
C THR A 28 -11.81 20.62 24.13
N ALA A 29 -11.99 21.29 22.98
CA ALA A 29 -11.64 20.72 21.67
C ALA A 29 -10.15 20.45 21.53
N PHE A 30 -9.29 21.39 21.98
CA PHE A 30 -7.84 21.20 22.02
C PHE A 30 -7.42 20.09 22.99
N GLY A 31 -8.04 20.04 24.17
CA GLY A 31 -7.77 18.99 25.16
C GLY A 31 -8.08 17.59 24.62
N HIS A 32 -9.24 17.42 23.97
CA HIS A 32 -9.60 16.15 23.33
C HIS A 32 -8.65 15.78 22.19
N SER A 33 -8.25 16.76 21.36
CA SER A 33 -7.28 16.52 20.28
C SER A 33 -5.92 16.10 20.82
N TYR A 34 -5.43 16.77 21.85
CA TYR A 34 -4.17 16.42 22.51
C TYR A 34 -4.22 15.00 23.09
N LEU A 35 -5.30 14.67 23.79
CA LEU A 35 -5.49 13.33 24.35
C LEU A 35 -5.55 12.26 23.25
N ALA A 36 -6.25 12.54 22.15
CA ALA A 36 -6.34 11.61 21.02
C ALA A 36 -4.97 11.36 20.39
N TYR A 37 -4.20 12.41 20.12
CA TYR A 37 -2.87 12.28 19.52
C TYR A 37 -1.87 11.57 20.43
N THR A 38 -1.86 11.90 21.71
CA THR A 38 -0.98 11.22 22.67
C THR A 38 -1.34 9.75 22.85
N SER A 39 -2.63 9.42 22.90
CA SER A 39 -3.10 8.04 22.96
C SER A 39 -2.75 7.25 21.68
N LEU A 40 -2.87 7.89 20.51
CA LEU A 40 -2.47 7.29 19.24
C LEU A 40 -0.97 6.99 19.21
N LEU A 41 -0.14 7.96 19.62
CA LEU A 41 1.32 7.76 19.68
C LEU A 41 1.70 6.65 20.66
N GLN A 42 1.04 6.56 21.82
CA GLN A 42 1.24 5.46 22.75
C GLN A 42 0.81 4.11 22.16
N GLY A 43 -0.30 4.09 21.41
CA GLY A 43 -0.76 2.88 20.70
C GLY A 43 0.24 2.43 19.64
N LEU A 44 0.73 3.37 18.82
CA LEU A 44 1.74 3.07 17.80
C LEU A 44 3.05 2.55 18.41
N GLY A 45 3.47 3.12 19.57
CA GLY A 45 4.67 2.65 20.28
C GLY A 45 4.56 1.25 20.87
N LYS A 46 3.34 0.71 21.00
CA LYS A 46 3.09 -0.67 21.46
C LYS A 46 2.94 -1.68 20.33
N MET A 47 2.91 -1.20 19.07
CA MET A 47 2.75 -2.08 17.92
C MET A 47 4.05 -2.85 17.64
N GLU A 48 3.91 -4.15 17.47
CA GLU A 48 4.97 -5.01 16.99
C GLU A 48 4.57 -5.64 15.65
N ILE A 49 5.50 -5.64 14.70
CA ILE A 49 5.27 -6.20 13.38
C ILE A 49 5.71 -7.66 13.39
N ASN A 50 4.80 -8.58 13.13
CA ASN A 50 5.13 -9.98 12.92
C ASN A 50 5.72 -10.18 11.51
N LYS A 51 7.03 -9.96 11.40
CA LYS A 51 7.76 -10.06 10.13
C LYS A 51 7.65 -11.45 9.50
N ASN A 52 7.66 -12.51 10.32
CA ASN A 52 7.55 -13.88 9.80
C ASN A 52 6.19 -14.11 9.15
N LYS A 53 5.11 -13.66 9.81
CA LYS A 53 3.77 -13.78 9.22
C LYS A 53 3.63 -13.05 7.89
N ILE A 54 4.22 -11.87 7.78
CA ILE A 54 4.21 -11.09 6.52
C ILE A 54 4.97 -11.86 5.42
N ILE A 55 6.12 -12.45 5.75
CA ILE A 55 6.92 -13.24 4.79
C ILE A 55 6.14 -14.48 4.36
N ASP A 56 5.55 -15.21 5.31
CA ASP A 56 4.77 -16.41 5.03
C ASP A 56 3.57 -16.11 4.12
N ASP A 57 2.82 -15.04 4.42
CA ASP A 57 1.69 -14.60 3.60
C ASP A 57 2.14 -14.19 2.20
N LEU A 58 3.27 -13.51 2.08
CA LEU A 58 3.81 -13.11 0.79
C LEU A 58 4.28 -14.32 -0.04
N GLN A 59 4.88 -15.32 0.59
CA GLN A 59 5.31 -16.56 -0.07
C GLN A 59 4.11 -17.45 -0.48
N ALA A 60 3.03 -17.39 0.29
CA ALA A 60 1.79 -18.11 -0.06
C ALA A 60 1.07 -17.55 -1.27
N HIS A 61 1.43 -16.32 -1.72
CA HIS A 61 0.78 -15.60 -2.82
C HIS A 61 1.75 -15.22 -3.95
N PRO A 62 2.38 -16.19 -4.63
CA PRO A 62 3.34 -15.92 -5.70
C PRO A 62 2.71 -15.24 -6.92
N GLU A 63 1.38 -15.26 -7.06
CA GLU A 63 0.65 -14.57 -8.13
C GLU A 63 0.91 -13.06 -8.19
N VAL A 64 1.38 -12.44 -7.13
CA VAL A 64 1.72 -11.00 -7.08
C VAL A 64 2.82 -10.62 -8.08
N ILE A 65 3.68 -11.57 -8.50
CA ILE A 65 4.72 -11.30 -9.50
C ILE A 65 4.23 -11.38 -10.96
N ALA A 66 3.00 -11.80 -11.19
CA ALA A 66 2.47 -11.94 -12.54
C ALA A 66 2.50 -10.65 -13.35
N GLU A 67 2.25 -9.50 -12.70
CA GLU A 67 2.34 -8.17 -13.32
C GLU A 67 3.76 -7.85 -13.78
N ALA A 68 4.76 -8.13 -12.94
CA ALA A 68 6.17 -7.90 -13.27
C ALA A 68 6.58 -8.74 -14.50
N ILE A 69 6.20 -10.00 -14.52
CA ILE A 69 6.45 -10.91 -15.65
C ILE A 69 5.79 -10.37 -16.91
N GLN A 70 4.53 -9.96 -16.82
CA GLN A 70 3.79 -9.39 -17.95
C GLN A 70 4.47 -8.13 -18.50
N THR A 71 4.93 -7.25 -17.62
CA THR A 71 5.59 -5.98 -17.99
C THR A 71 6.89 -6.26 -18.75
N ILE A 72 7.71 -7.20 -18.28
CA ILE A 72 8.94 -7.60 -18.96
C ILE A 72 8.63 -8.24 -20.30
N LEU A 73 7.65 -9.14 -20.39
CA LEU A 73 7.26 -9.77 -21.64
C LEU A 73 6.76 -8.77 -22.68
N ARG A 74 6.03 -7.73 -22.25
CA ARG A 74 5.64 -6.61 -23.13
C ARG A 74 6.84 -5.82 -23.65
N ARG A 75 7.80 -5.54 -22.78
CA ARG A 75 9.06 -4.89 -23.17
C ARG A 75 9.80 -5.68 -24.24
N GLU A 76 9.77 -7.00 -24.17
CA GLU A 76 10.42 -7.90 -25.11
C GLU A 76 9.57 -8.19 -26.38
N GLY A 77 8.40 -7.55 -26.52
CA GLY A 77 7.53 -7.74 -27.68
C GLY A 77 6.85 -9.11 -27.76
N ALA A 78 6.71 -9.81 -26.64
CA ALA A 78 6.04 -11.11 -26.61
C ALA A 78 4.56 -11.00 -26.95
N GLU A 79 4.05 -11.93 -27.78
CA GLU A 79 2.64 -11.96 -28.14
C GLU A 79 1.77 -12.44 -26.99
N LEU A 80 0.68 -11.69 -26.73
CA LEU A 80 -0.38 -12.01 -25.76
C LEU A 80 0.13 -12.41 -24.37
N PRO A 81 1.04 -11.66 -23.74
CA PRO A 81 1.60 -12.03 -22.44
C PRO A 81 0.53 -12.10 -21.35
N TYR A 82 -0.50 -11.26 -21.43
CA TYR A 82 -1.61 -11.23 -20.49
C TYR A 82 -2.43 -12.52 -20.53
N GLU A 83 -2.83 -12.99 -21.73
CA GLU A 83 -3.67 -14.19 -21.87
C GLU A 83 -2.95 -15.45 -21.40
N LYS A 84 -1.66 -15.55 -21.68
CA LYS A 84 -0.82 -16.67 -21.23
C LYS A 84 -0.71 -16.71 -19.71
N LEU A 85 -0.47 -15.57 -19.07
CA LEU A 85 -0.41 -15.47 -17.61
C LEU A 85 -1.77 -15.67 -16.95
N LYS A 86 -2.83 -15.13 -17.54
CA LYS A 86 -4.20 -15.31 -17.07
C LYS A 86 -4.61 -16.80 -17.07
N ALA A 87 -4.22 -17.55 -18.10
CA ALA A 87 -4.46 -18.99 -18.18
C ALA A 87 -3.70 -19.76 -17.08
N LEU A 88 -2.54 -19.26 -16.67
CA LEU A 88 -1.77 -19.83 -15.57
C LEU A 88 -2.40 -19.55 -14.20
N THR A 89 -2.83 -18.32 -13.95
CA THR A 89 -3.17 -17.82 -12.60
C THR A 89 -4.65 -17.84 -12.27
N ARG A 90 -5.54 -17.69 -13.25
CA ARG A 90 -6.97 -17.49 -13.01
C ARG A 90 -7.64 -18.74 -12.44
N GLY A 91 -8.21 -18.60 -11.22
CA GLY A 91 -8.98 -19.67 -10.58
C GLY A 91 -8.14 -20.85 -10.09
N LYS A 92 -6.83 -20.68 -9.97
CA LYS A 92 -5.89 -21.70 -9.49
C LYS A 92 -4.97 -21.13 -8.43
N THR A 93 -4.60 -21.97 -7.47
CA THR A 93 -3.46 -21.68 -6.60
C THR A 93 -2.19 -21.95 -7.40
N VAL A 94 -1.39 -20.93 -7.60
CA VAL A 94 -0.15 -20.98 -8.39
C VAL A 94 1.03 -21.05 -7.45
N THR A 95 2.05 -21.81 -7.81
CA THR A 95 3.31 -21.93 -7.06
C THR A 95 4.45 -21.23 -7.81
N MET A 96 5.56 -20.96 -7.13
CA MET A 96 6.78 -20.47 -7.78
C MET A 96 7.32 -21.45 -8.83
N GLU A 97 7.14 -22.75 -8.62
CA GLU A 97 7.51 -23.78 -9.60
C GLU A 97 6.69 -23.67 -10.89
N ASP A 98 5.41 -23.33 -10.79
CA ASP A 98 4.55 -23.14 -11.97
C ASP A 98 5.00 -21.92 -12.77
N PHE A 99 5.39 -20.83 -12.10
CA PHE A 99 6.01 -19.68 -12.76
C PHE A 99 7.34 -20.06 -13.42
N GLU A 100 8.17 -20.87 -12.79
CA GLU A 100 9.43 -21.32 -13.37
C GLU A 100 9.21 -22.19 -14.62
N LYS A 101 8.27 -23.13 -14.58
CA LYS A 101 7.86 -23.94 -15.76
C LYS A 101 7.36 -23.03 -16.88
N PHE A 102 6.52 -22.06 -16.54
CA PHE A 102 6.01 -21.08 -17.50
C PHE A 102 7.15 -20.28 -18.15
N ILE A 103 8.08 -19.72 -17.37
CA ILE A 103 9.23 -18.96 -17.88
C ILE A 103 10.11 -19.82 -18.78
N ASN A 104 10.33 -21.09 -18.42
CA ASN A 104 11.12 -22.01 -19.25
C ASN A 104 10.49 -22.25 -20.62
N GLY A 105 9.15 -22.29 -20.70
CA GLY A 105 8.39 -22.47 -21.95
C GLY A 105 8.28 -21.22 -22.83
N LEU A 106 8.74 -20.05 -22.37
CA LEU A 106 8.67 -18.83 -23.16
C LEU A 106 9.69 -18.78 -24.28
N SER A 107 9.29 -18.23 -25.43
CA SER A 107 10.16 -17.96 -26.59
C SER A 107 10.87 -16.62 -26.47
N VAL A 108 11.65 -16.43 -25.38
CA VAL A 108 12.43 -15.21 -25.12
C VAL A 108 13.91 -15.56 -24.91
N SER A 109 14.78 -14.56 -24.98
CA SER A 109 16.23 -14.78 -24.84
C SER A 109 16.61 -15.40 -23.49
N PRO A 110 17.71 -16.17 -23.39
CA PRO A 110 18.18 -16.70 -22.11
C PRO A 110 18.45 -15.64 -21.04
N LYS A 111 18.85 -14.44 -21.46
CA LYS A 111 19.06 -13.29 -20.60
C LYS A 111 17.74 -12.86 -19.92
N VAL A 112 16.67 -12.78 -20.69
CA VAL A 112 15.33 -12.42 -20.20
C VAL A 112 14.77 -13.51 -19.29
N LYS A 113 14.92 -14.79 -19.64
CA LYS A 113 14.54 -15.89 -18.73
C LYS A 113 15.25 -15.79 -17.38
N LYS A 114 16.55 -15.46 -17.38
CA LYS A 114 17.32 -15.28 -16.15
C LYS A 114 16.84 -14.06 -15.34
N GLU A 115 16.44 -12.97 -16.01
CA GLU A 115 15.84 -11.82 -15.38
C GLU A 115 14.50 -12.17 -14.71
N LEU A 116 13.61 -12.83 -15.44
CA LEU A 116 12.30 -13.26 -14.95
C LEU A 116 12.41 -14.21 -13.73
N LYS A 117 13.33 -15.16 -13.74
CA LYS A 117 13.55 -16.09 -12.62
C LYS A 117 14.09 -15.44 -11.33
N LYS A 118 14.62 -14.23 -11.41
CA LYS A 118 15.07 -13.47 -10.24
C LYS A 118 13.94 -12.75 -9.52
N ILE A 119 12.77 -12.64 -10.17
CA ILE A 119 11.62 -11.95 -9.58
C ILE A 119 10.95 -12.89 -8.59
N THR A 120 10.88 -12.47 -7.36
CA THR A 120 10.17 -13.16 -6.29
C THR A 120 9.19 -12.19 -5.62
N PRO A 121 8.17 -12.67 -4.93
CA PRO A 121 7.28 -11.81 -4.17
C PRO A 121 8.04 -10.84 -3.25
N SER A 122 9.08 -11.32 -2.58
CA SER A 122 9.90 -10.51 -1.66
C SER A 122 10.81 -9.50 -2.35
N SER A 123 11.20 -9.72 -3.61
CA SER A 123 12.09 -8.82 -4.37
C SER A 123 11.35 -7.80 -5.22
N TYR A 124 10.06 -8.02 -5.47
CA TYR A 124 9.24 -7.12 -6.31
C TYR A 124 8.67 -5.95 -5.48
N THR A 125 9.54 -5.09 -5.00
CA THR A 125 9.19 -3.95 -4.15
C THR A 125 9.31 -2.59 -4.84
N GLY A 126 9.82 -2.55 -6.08
CA GLY A 126 10.07 -1.32 -6.80
C GLY A 126 10.96 -0.37 -6.01
N ILE A 127 10.50 0.87 -5.82
CA ILE A 127 11.22 1.91 -5.06
C ILE A 127 10.73 2.03 -3.60
N ALA A 128 9.84 1.14 -3.15
CA ALA A 128 9.23 1.24 -1.81
C ALA A 128 10.27 1.30 -0.69
N SER A 129 11.35 0.51 -0.80
CA SER A 129 12.45 0.53 0.19
C SER A 129 13.17 1.88 0.28
N LYS A 130 13.21 2.65 -0.82
CA LYS A 130 13.81 4.00 -0.84
C LYS A 130 12.88 5.04 -0.22
N ILE A 131 11.57 4.88 -0.40
CA ILE A 131 10.56 5.79 0.13
C ILE A 131 10.34 5.56 1.62
N ALA A 132 10.42 4.31 2.08
CA ALA A 132 10.18 3.94 3.48
C ALA A 132 11.26 4.46 4.46
N VAL A 133 12.35 5.03 3.98
CA VAL A 133 13.46 5.60 4.79
C VAL A 133 13.26 7.10 5.04
N LEU A 134 12.20 7.69 4.51
CA LEU A 134 11.82 9.08 4.76
C LEU A 134 10.98 9.19 6.04
#